data_9822619e60f593ccc2cee24b0aff187e
#
_entry.id   9822619e60f593ccc2cee24b0aff187e
#
_cell.length_a   1.000
_cell.length_b   1.000
_cell.length_c   1.000
_cell.angle_alpha   90.00
_cell.angle_beta   90.00
_cell.angle_gamma   90.00
#
_symmetry.space_group_name_H-M   'P 1'
#
loop_
_entity.id
_entity.type
_entity.pdbx_description
1 polymer ?
#
loop_
_entity_poly.entity_id
_entity_poly.type
_entity_poly.pdbx_seq_one_letter_code
_entity_poly.pdbx_strand_id
1 'polypeptide(L)'
;MRWDMDVLPRDADLLRREAAGMPQDPAFPSFVAAVRGRGGHVEIVSDGLGFYVRSNLAALGLTDLFVATNDNLVERGGAGMSFPFGHPSCFVCGTCKRERVRLHQAVGRATVFIGDGTSDRFGAAHADMVFAKGSLARLCRAEGWPFVEWQSFDDVTAEIERAFGDGRLPATADDLARWRASFAPAPRPFICGPEVWGHGRTTPGPGSG
;
A
#
# COMPACT_ATOMS: atom_id res chain seq x y z
N MET A 1 14.46 7.20 8.85
CA MET A 1 13.91 8.20 7.90
C MET A 1 14.46 9.62 8.07
N ARG A 2 14.53 10.20 9.28
CA ARG A 2 15.09 11.56 9.44
C ARG A 2 16.57 11.61 9.01
N TRP A 3 17.34 10.58 9.34
CA TRP A 3 18.74 10.42 8.96
C TRP A 3 18.94 10.26 7.44
N ASP A 4 17.99 9.61 6.76
CA ASP A 4 18.07 9.41 5.32
C ASP A 4 17.93 10.73 4.57
N MET A 5 17.19 11.70 5.12
CA MET A 5 17.03 13.03 4.53
C MET A 5 18.28 13.89 4.62
N ASP A 6 19.12 13.68 5.64
CA ASP A 6 20.35 14.47 5.84
C ASP A 6 21.44 14.06 4.86
N VAL A 7 21.40 12.84 4.33
CA VAL A 7 22.38 12.32 3.36
C VAL A 7 21.94 12.45 1.89
N LEU A 8 20.66 12.79 1.64
CA LEU A 8 20.17 12.99 0.28
C LEU A 8 20.78 14.27 -0.34
N PRO A 9 21.19 14.22 -1.62
CA PRO A 9 21.51 15.41 -2.37
C PRO A 9 20.37 16.44 -2.30
N ARG A 10 20.72 17.73 -2.22
CA ARG A 10 19.72 18.81 -2.21
C ARG A 10 19.34 19.30 -3.62
N ASP A 11 19.77 18.58 -4.63
CA ASP A 11 19.38 18.79 -6.02
C ASP A 11 18.14 17.94 -6.33
N ALA A 12 16.98 18.58 -6.32
CA ALA A 12 15.70 17.93 -6.56
C ALA A 12 15.60 17.33 -7.97
N ASP A 13 16.23 17.94 -8.96
CA ASP A 13 16.20 17.46 -10.35
C ASP A 13 17.09 16.24 -10.51
N LEU A 14 18.25 16.21 -9.84
CA LEU A 14 19.08 15.01 -9.77
C LEU A 14 18.29 13.85 -9.15
N LEU A 15 17.67 14.07 -7.99
CA LEU A 15 16.91 13.05 -7.30
C LEU A 15 15.75 12.49 -8.14
N ARG A 16 15.04 13.35 -8.88
CA ARG A 16 13.96 12.92 -9.78
C ARG A 16 14.49 12.11 -10.95
N ARG A 17 15.60 12.51 -11.56
CA ARG A 17 16.22 11.75 -12.65
C ARG A 17 16.68 10.37 -12.19
N GLU A 18 17.37 10.30 -11.07
CA GLU A 18 17.81 9.03 -10.49
C GLU A 18 16.61 8.12 -10.17
N ALA A 19 15.58 8.67 -9.55
CA ALA A 19 14.36 7.94 -9.26
C ALA A 19 13.68 7.41 -10.54
N ALA A 20 13.55 8.25 -11.56
CA ALA A 20 12.93 7.85 -12.83
C ALA A 20 13.72 6.78 -13.60
N GLY A 21 15.04 6.74 -13.39
CA GLY A 21 15.95 5.74 -13.98
C GLY A 21 15.93 4.38 -13.28
N MET A 22 15.28 4.24 -12.13
CA MET A 22 15.27 2.97 -11.41
C MET A 22 14.40 1.91 -12.14
N PRO A 23 14.83 0.65 -12.12
CA PRO A 23 14.08 -0.42 -12.77
C PRO A 23 12.66 -0.52 -12.23
N GLN A 24 11.69 -0.52 -13.14
CA GLN A 24 10.27 -0.70 -12.86
C GLN A 24 9.79 -1.99 -13.52
N ASP A 25 8.75 -2.58 -12.96
CA ASP A 25 8.08 -3.71 -13.61
C ASP A 25 7.35 -3.21 -14.89
N PRO A 26 7.76 -3.66 -16.09
CA PRO A 26 7.18 -3.17 -17.34
C PRO A 26 5.71 -3.59 -17.52
N ALA A 27 5.24 -4.59 -16.79
CA ALA A 27 3.85 -5.04 -16.83
C ALA A 27 2.91 -4.17 -15.98
N PHE A 28 3.44 -3.27 -15.14
CA PHE A 28 2.60 -2.46 -14.25
C PHE A 28 1.60 -1.56 -15.00
N PRO A 29 1.94 -0.86 -16.10
CA PRO A 29 0.97 -0.07 -16.85
C PRO A 29 -0.17 -0.91 -17.43
N SER A 30 0.14 -2.11 -17.95
CA SER A 30 -0.86 -3.04 -18.49
C SER A 30 -1.79 -3.58 -17.40
N PHE A 31 -1.25 -3.88 -16.23
CA PHE A 31 -2.03 -4.23 -15.04
C PHE A 31 -3.02 -3.11 -14.66
N VAL A 32 -2.54 -1.87 -14.57
CA VAL A 32 -3.40 -0.71 -14.26
C VAL A 32 -4.53 -0.57 -15.28
N ALA A 33 -4.22 -0.72 -16.57
CA ALA A 33 -5.21 -0.65 -17.64
C ALA A 33 -6.24 -1.78 -17.53
N ALA A 34 -5.82 -3.01 -17.25
CA ALA A 34 -6.71 -4.17 -17.06
C ALA A 34 -7.67 -3.97 -15.89
N VAL A 35 -7.18 -3.49 -14.74
CA VAL A 35 -8.00 -3.19 -13.56
C VAL A 35 -9.03 -2.10 -13.88
N ARG A 36 -8.62 -1.00 -14.51
CA ARG A 36 -9.51 0.10 -14.90
C ARG A 36 -10.55 -0.31 -15.92
N GLY A 37 -10.18 -1.13 -16.88
CA GLY A 37 -11.10 -1.69 -17.88
C GLY A 37 -12.24 -2.51 -17.29
N ARG A 38 -12.08 -3.00 -16.07
CA ARG A 38 -13.11 -3.69 -15.28
C ARG A 38 -13.81 -2.79 -14.25
N GLY A 39 -13.61 -1.48 -14.33
CA GLY A 39 -14.16 -0.51 -13.37
C GLY A 39 -13.46 -0.50 -12.00
N GLY A 40 -12.32 -1.16 -11.91
CA GLY A 40 -11.49 -1.18 -10.69
C GLY A 40 -10.71 0.12 -10.49
N HIS A 41 -10.23 0.32 -9.28
CA HIS A 41 -9.41 1.46 -8.87
C HIS A 41 -8.04 0.98 -8.41
N VAL A 42 -7.00 1.64 -8.86
CA VAL A 42 -5.62 1.37 -8.43
C VAL A 42 -5.11 2.56 -7.62
N GLU A 43 -4.55 2.29 -6.48
CA GLU A 43 -3.93 3.28 -5.58
C GLU A 43 -2.54 2.81 -5.18
N ILE A 44 -1.59 3.73 -5.15
CA ILE A 44 -0.24 3.48 -4.63
C ILE A 44 -0.18 3.91 -3.17
N VAL A 45 0.24 2.97 -2.31
CA VAL A 45 0.38 3.23 -0.87
C VAL A 45 1.80 2.88 -0.45
N SER A 46 2.60 3.89 -0.16
CA SER A 46 4.03 3.74 0.07
C SER A 46 4.51 4.48 1.31
N ASP A 47 5.39 3.85 2.09
CA ASP A 47 6.18 4.53 3.13
C ASP A 47 7.43 5.23 2.56
N GLY A 48 7.60 5.21 1.25
CA GLY A 48 8.69 5.89 0.55
C GLY A 48 8.50 7.41 0.48
N LEU A 49 9.46 8.05 -0.19
CA LEU A 49 9.46 9.49 -0.40
C LEU A 49 8.60 9.84 -1.63
N GLY A 50 7.76 10.85 -1.52
CA GLY A 50 6.80 11.23 -2.55
C GLY A 50 7.42 11.54 -3.91
N PHE A 51 8.57 12.25 -3.93
CA PHE A 51 9.26 12.55 -5.18
C PHE A 51 9.68 11.26 -5.92
N TYR A 52 10.20 10.29 -5.18
CA TYR A 52 10.64 9.02 -5.72
C TYR A 52 9.48 8.25 -6.36
N VAL A 53 8.40 8.06 -5.63
CA VAL A 53 7.21 7.33 -6.11
C VAL A 53 6.62 8.01 -7.34
N ARG A 54 6.43 9.34 -7.29
CA ARG A 54 5.85 10.09 -8.41
C ARG A 54 6.73 10.12 -9.65
N SER A 55 8.08 10.20 -9.47
CA SER A 55 9.02 10.14 -10.61
C SER A 55 8.97 8.78 -11.32
N ASN A 56 8.87 7.69 -10.55
CA ASN A 56 8.72 6.35 -11.11
C ASN A 56 7.42 6.21 -11.89
N LEU A 57 6.30 6.68 -11.32
CA LEU A 57 5.00 6.65 -11.99
C LEU A 57 4.99 7.51 -13.26
N ALA A 58 5.64 8.68 -13.24
CA ALA A 58 5.76 9.55 -14.40
C ALA A 58 6.57 8.88 -15.52
N ALA A 59 7.65 8.16 -15.19
CA ALA A 59 8.41 7.39 -16.16
C ALA A 59 7.59 6.29 -16.85
N LEU A 60 6.56 5.77 -16.16
CA LEU A 60 5.62 4.78 -16.69
C LEU A 60 4.36 5.41 -17.36
N GLY A 61 4.25 6.74 -17.41
CA GLY A 61 3.07 7.43 -17.94
C GLY A 61 1.82 7.35 -17.05
N LEU A 62 1.99 7.08 -15.75
CA LEU A 62 0.90 6.85 -14.78
C LEU A 62 0.78 7.99 -13.75
N THR A 63 0.80 9.24 -14.21
CA THR A 63 0.77 10.43 -13.35
C THR A 63 -0.59 10.71 -12.71
N ASP A 64 -1.63 10.06 -13.18
CA ASP A 64 -3.02 10.21 -12.73
C ASP A 64 -3.44 9.24 -11.62
N LEU A 65 -2.54 8.33 -11.22
CA LEU A 65 -2.79 7.45 -10.08
C LEU A 65 -2.78 8.23 -8.77
N PHE A 66 -3.72 7.90 -7.88
CA PHE A 66 -3.67 8.40 -6.52
C PHE A 66 -2.49 7.77 -5.76
N VAL A 67 -1.71 8.61 -5.08
CA VAL A 67 -0.52 8.21 -4.35
C VAL A 67 -0.61 8.67 -2.90
N ALA A 68 -0.79 7.73 -1.99
CA ALA A 68 -0.64 7.94 -0.55
C ALA A 68 0.81 7.63 -0.17
N THR A 69 1.58 8.64 0.17
CA THR A 69 3.01 8.52 0.49
C THR A 69 3.45 9.61 1.46
N ASN A 70 4.63 9.45 2.03
CA ASN A 70 5.24 10.48 2.85
C ASN A 70 5.65 11.67 1.96
N ASP A 71 5.36 12.88 2.42
CA ASP A 71 5.80 14.08 1.72
C ASP A 71 7.16 14.53 2.26
N ASN A 72 7.98 15.06 1.38
CA ASN A 72 9.31 15.51 1.72
C ASN A 72 9.56 16.95 1.22
N LEU A 73 10.29 17.72 1.99
CA LEU A 73 10.59 19.12 1.68
C LEU A 73 11.80 19.28 0.75
N VAL A 74 12.43 18.21 0.26
CA VAL A 74 13.50 18.31 -0.74
C VAL A 74 13.00 19.02 -1.99
N GLU A 75 11.77 18.73 -2.42
CA GLU A 75 11.13 19.44 -3.55
C GLU A 75 10.91 20.95 -3.30
N ARG A 76 11.00 21.38 -2.06
CA ARG A 76 10.84 22.78 -1.63
C ARG A 76 12.14 23.39 -1.12
N GLY A 77 13.28 22.73 -1.38
CA GLY A 77 14.59 23.17 -0.92
C GLY A 77 14.84 23.00 0.57
N GLY A 78 14.02 22.23 1.29
CA GLY A 78 14.16 21.94 2.71
C GLY A 78 14.52 20.48 3.02
N ALA A 79 14.87 20.22 4.28
CA ALA A 79 15.18 18.88 4.80
C ALA A 79 14.13 18.44 5.84
N GLY A 80 12.88 18.44 5.48
CA GLY A 80 11.81 18.01 6.37
C GLY A 80 10.98 16.87 5.76
N MET A 81 10.23 16.19 6.61
CA MET A 81 9.25 15.20 6.20
C MET A 81 7.91 15.48 6.85
N SER A 82 6.84 15.25 6.11
CA SER A 82 5.49 15.18 6.65
C SER A 82 4.85 13.84 6.28
N PHE A 83 3.85 13.47 7.05
CA PHE A 83 3.19 12.17 6.98
C PHE A 83 1.68 12.36 6.76
N PRO A 84 1.26 12.89 5.59
CA PRO A 84 -0.13 13.28 5.35
C PRO A 84 -1.11 12.12 5.40
N PHE A 85 -0.62 10.90 5.22
CA PHE A 85 -1.40 9.67 5.26
C PHE A 85 -1.06 8.80 6.48
N GLY A 86 -0.39 9.36 7.47
CA GLY A 86 -0.20 8.74 8.77
C GLY A 86 -1.52 8.66 9.55
N HIS A 87 -1.67 7.65 10.37
CA HIS A 87 -2.86 7.54 11.24
C HIS A 87 -2.68 8.47 12.47
N PRO A 88 -3.68 9.28 12.82
CA PRO A 88 -3.54 10.28 13.89
C PRO A 88 -3.24 9.69 15.27
N SER A 89 -3.65 8.46 15.52
CA SER A 89 -3.38 7.74 16.78
C SER A 89 -2.23 6.75 16.69
N CYS A 90 -1.48 6.72 15.57
CA CYS A 90 -0.44 5.74 15.33
C CYS A 90 0.82 6.39 14.74
N PHE A 91 1.96 6.19 15.39
CA PHE A 91 3.26 6.74 14.97
C PHE A 91 4.20 5.68 14.37
N VAL A 92 3.70 4.47 14.08
CA VAL A 92 4.53 3.37 13.57
C VAL A 92 4.86 3.52 12.09
N CYS A 93 3.86 3.89 11.28
CA CYS A 93 3.99 4.01 9.84
C CYS A 93 3.86 5.48 9.40
N GLY A 94 4.68 5.89 8.45
CA GLY A 94 4.53 7.20 7.82
C GLY A 94 3.25 7.28 6.98
N THR A 95 2.95 6.21 6.27
CA THR A 95 1.69 6.04 5.52
C THR A 95 0.92 4.84 6.08
N CYS A 96 -0.30 5.06 6.53
CA CYS A 96 -1.11 3.99 7.13
C CYS A 96 -1.79 3.12 6.05
N LYS A 97 -1.13 2.04 5.65
CA LYS A 97 -1.62 1.10 4.63
C LYS A 97 -2.92 0.40 5.06
N ARG A 98 -3.06 0.11 6.36
CA ARG A 98 -4.32 -0.39 6.95
C ARG A 98 -5.48 0.55 6.69
N GLU A 99 -5.30 1.83 6.99
CA GLU A 99 -6.37 2.83 6.85
C GLU A 99 -6.81 2.96 5.40
N ARG A 100 -5.87 2.95 4.46
CA ARG A 100 -6.20 2.99 3.02
C ARG A 100 -7.08 1.82 2.61
N VAL A 101 -6.74 0.59 3.03
CA VAL A 101 -7.57 -0.60 2.78
C VAL A 101 -8.97 -0.43 3.39
N ARG A 102 -9.05 0.00 4.65
CA ARG A 102 -10.34 0.16 5.35
C ARG A 102 -11.24 1.23 4.74
N LEU A 103 -10.67 2.33 4.25
CA LEU A 103 -11.43 3.38 3.56
C LEU A 103 -12.14 2.84 2.32
N HIS A 104 -11.47 2.00 1.52
CA HIS A 104 -12.08 1.36 0.37
C HIS A 104 -13.15 0.34 0.78
N GLN A 105 -12.91 -0.44 1.82
CA GLN A 105 -13.88 -1.39 2.34
C GLN A 105 -15.13 -0.71 2.90
N ALA A 106 -14.97 0.45 3.55
CA ALA A 106 -16.08 1.22 4.12
C ALA A 106 -17.07 1.72 3.07
N VAL A 107 -16.62 1.92 1.84
CA VAL A 107 -17.48 2.27 0.70
C VAL A 107 -17.91 1.05 -0.14
N GLY A 108 -17.81 -0.15 0.41
CA GLY A 108 -18.30 -1.38 -0.21
C GLY A 108 -17.41 -1.96 -1.30
N ARG A 109 -16.13 -1.59 -1.38
CA ARG A 109 -15.20 -2.14 -2.38
C ARG A 109 -14.51 -3.40 -1.88
N ALA A 110 -14.35 -4.39 -2.76
CA ALA A 110 -13.38 -5.46 -2.56
C ALA A 110 -11.96 -4.88 -2.68
N THR A 111 -11.08 -5.34 -1.80
CA THR A 111 -9.70 -4.83 -1.74
C THR A 111 -8.69 -5.92 -2.03
N VAL A 112 -7.84 -5.66 -3.00
CA VAL A 112 -6.68 -6.50 -3.33
C VAL A 112 -5.43 -5.75 -2.92
N PHE A 113 -4.62 -6.33 -2.06
CA PHE A 113 -3.36 -5.75 -1.61
C PHE A 113 -2.18 -6.46 -2.27
N ILE A 114 -1.32 -5.72 -2.93
CA ILE A 114 -0.14 -6.22 -3.62
C ILE A 114 1.09 -5.61 -2.94
N GLY A 115 1.99 -6.44 -2.43
CA GLY A 115 3.15 -5.95 -1.70
C GLY A 115 4.31 -6.94 -1.63
N ASP A 116 5.45 -6.46 -1.13
CA ASP A 116 6.70 -7.23 -1.02
C ASP A 116 7.45 -6.95 0.29
N GLY A 117 7.19 -5.82 0.91
CA GLY A 117 7.94 -5.29 2.05
C GLY A 117 7.36 -5.65 3.42
N THR A 118 8.17 -5.43 4.45
CA THR A 118 7.75 -5.69 5.84
C THR A 118 6.63 -4.75 6.31
N SER A 119 6.61 -3.50 5.85
CA SER A 119 5.56 -2.53 6.19
C SER A 119 4.21 -2.85 5.53
N ASP A 120 4.20 -3.68 4.49
CA ASP A 120 3.00 -4.11 3.77
C ASP A 120 2.09 -5.00 4.61
N ARG A 121 2.64 -5.63 5.66
CA ARG A 121 1.87 -6.46 6.60
C ARG A 121 0.63 -5.78 7.14
N PHE A 122 0.67 -4.46 7.35
CA PHE A 122 -0.45 -3.72 7.91
C PHE A 122 -1.63 -3.58 6.93
N GLY A 123 -1.34 -3.40 5.65
CA GLY A 123 -2.36 -3.43 4.59
C GLY A 123 -2.85 -4.85 4.32
N ALA A 124 -1.92 -5.78 4.13
CA ALA A 124 -2.20 -7.18 3.84
C ALA A 124 -3.06 -7.85 4.91
N ALA A 125 -2.84 -7.51 6.20
CA ALA A 125 -3.64 -8.05 7.30
C ALA A 125 -5.14 -7.72 7.21
N HIS A 126 -5.52 -6.70 6.46
CA HIS A 126 -6.90 -6.22 6.38
C HIS A 126 -7.53 -6.35 4.99
N ALA A 127 -6.73 -6.59 3.96
CA ALA A 127 -7.24 -6.74 2.60
C ALA A 127 -8.03 -8.04 2.42
N ASP A 128 -8.94 -8.01 1.48
CA ASP A 128 -9.77 -9.17 1.13
C ASP A 128 -8.95 -10.24 0.37
N MET A 129 -8.03 -9.83 -0.49
CA MET A 129 -7.10 -10.70 -1.20
C MET A 129 -5.69 -10.13 -1.14
N VAL A 130 -4.68 -10.98 -1.00
CA VAL A 130 -3.29 -10.56 -0.86
C VAL A 130 -2.42 -11.22 -1.90
N PHE A 131 -1.66 -10.40 -2.61
CA PHE A 131 -0.51 -10.83 -3.41
C PHE A 131 0.77 -10.45 -2.66
N ALA A 132 1.62 -11.43 -2.41
CA ALA A 132 2.84 -11.20 -1.64
C ALA A 132 4.07 -11.80 -2.31
N LYS A 133 5.18 -11.06 -2.24
CA LYS A 133 6.53 -11.57 -2.54
C LYS A 133 7.51 -11.10 -1.47
N GLY A 134 8.77 -11.47 -1.57
CA GLY A 134 9.83 -10.98 -0.69
C GLY A 134 9.58 -11.24 0.80
N SER A 135 9.74 -10.20 1.61
CA SER A 135 9.57 -10.29 3.07
C SER A 135 8.10 -10.43 3.48
N LEU A 136 7.17 -9.85 2.73
CA LEU A 136 5.74 -10.04 2.98
C LEU A 136 5.32 -11.49 2.79
N ALA A 137 5.76 -12.16 1.73
CA ALA A 137 5.46 -13.57 1.51
C ALA A 137 5.99 -14.47 2.63
N ARG A 138 7.23 -14.20 3.10
CA ARG A 138 7.78 -14.92 4.26
C ARG A 138 6.93 -14.73 5.52
N LEU A 139 6.49 -13.50 5.76
CA LEU A 139 5.61 -13.21 6.88
C LEU A 139 4.26 -13.93 6.75
N CYS A 140 3.62 -13.85 5.60
CA CYS A 140 2.33 -14.51 5.36
C CYS A 140 2.43 -16.02 5.60
N ARG A 141 3.51 -16.67 5.16
CA ARG A 141 3.76 -18.09 5.44
C ARG A 141 3.93 -18.37 6.94
N ALA A 142 4.72 -17.55 7.64
CA ALA A 142 4.98 -17.73 9.06
C ALA A 142 3.70 -17.56 9.92
N GLU A 143 2.84 -16.64 9.53
CA GLU A 143 1.60 -16.32 10.23
C GLU A 143 0.39 -17.14 9.74
N GLY A 144 0.57 -18.00 8.73
CA GLY A 144 -0.51 -18.77 8.13
C GLY A 144 -1.56 -17.91 7.40
N TRP A 145 -1.18 -16.73 6.91
CA TRP A 145 -2.10 -15.87 6.16
C TRP A 145 -2.25 -16.35 4.73
N PRO A 146 -3.47 -16.42 4.20
CA PRO A 146 -3.68 -16.75 2.80
C PRO A 146 -3.15 -15.63 1.90
N PHE A 147 -2.42 -16.01 0.87
CA PHE A 147 -1.89 -15.10 -0.14
C PHE A 147 -1.59 -15.83 -1.44
N VAL A 148 -1.48 -15.07 -2.53
CA VAL A 148 -0.99 -15.52 -3.82
C VAL A 148 0.44 -15.03 -3.98
N GLU A 149 1.37 -15.93 -4.31
CA GLU A 149 2.75 -15.55 -4.62
C GLU A 149 2.83 -14.99 -6.03
N TRP A 150 3.65 -13.95 -6.22
CA TRP A 150 3.82 -13.28 -7.49
C TRP A 150 5.27 -12.85 -7.71
N GLN A 151 5.65 -12.65 -8.97
CA GLN A 151 6.96 -12.14 -9.37
C GLN A 151 6.84 -10.85 -10.17
N SER A 152 5.90 -10.79 -11.12
CA SER A 152 5.61 -9.65 -11.98
C SER A 152 4.13 -9.27 -11.94
N PHE A 153 3.79 -8.09 -12.45
CA PHE A 153 2.39 -7.70 -12.57
C PHE A 153 1.62 -8.49 -13.64
N ASP A 154 2.30 -9.23 -14.51
CA ASP A 154 1.64 -10.21 -15.39
C ASP A 154 1.03 -11.35 -14.60
N ASP A 155 1.75 -11.86 -13.58
CA ASP A 155 1.22 -12.90 -12.68
C ASP A 155 -0.02 -12.42 -11.93
N VAL A 156 0.05 -11.18 -11.41
CA VAL A 156 -1.06 -10.56 -10.70
C VAL A 156 -2.27 -10.39 -11.61
N THR A 157 -2.07 -9.91 -12.84
CA THR A 157 -3.13 -9.72 -13.83
C THR A 157 -3.80 -11.04 -14.16
N ALA A 158 -3.03 -12.07 -14.46
CA ALA A 158 -3.54 -13.40 -14.82
C ALA A 158 -4.36 -14.02 -13.68
N GLU A 159 -3.90 -13.87 -12.43
CA GLU A 159 -4.61 -14.41 -11.27
C GLU A 159 -5.90 -13.63 -10.97
N ILE A 160 -5.88 -12.31 -11.09
CA ILE A 160 -7.08 -11.49 -10.91
C ILE A 160 -8.12 -11.84 -11.98
N GLU A 161 -7.71 -11.98 -13.24
CA GLU A 161 -8.62 -12.37 -14.33
C GLU A 161 -9.22 -13.75 -14.11
N ARG A 162 -8.41 -14.71 -13.67
CA ARG A 162 -8.89 -16.04 -13.29
C ARG A 162 -9.86 -15.97 -12.13
N ALA A 163 -9.53 -15.20 -11.09
CA ALA A 163 -10.39 -15.04 -9.92
C ALA A 163 -11.74 -14.39 -10.25
N PHE A 164 -11.79 -13.47 -11.21
CA PHE A 164 -13.07 -12.96 -11.75
C PHE A 164 -13.83 -14.02 -12.55
N GLY A 165 -13.14 -14.74 -13.43
CA GLY A 165 -13.73 -15.79 -14.26
C GLY A 165 -14.31 -16.94 -13.43
N ASP A 166 -13.64 -17.30 -12.35
CA ASP A 166 -14.05 -18.38 -11.43
C ASP A 166 -15.06 -17.91 -10.37
N GLY A 167 -15.49 -16.65 -10.40
CA GLY A 167 -16.38 -16.06 -9.39
C GLY A 167 -15.75 -15.92 -7.99
N ARG A 168 -14.42 -16.01 -7.89
CA ARG A 168 -13.68 -15.84 -6.63
C ARG A 168 -13.54 -14.38 -6.20
N LEU A 169 -13.69 -13.45 -7.15
CA LEU A 169 -13.80 -12.03 -6.85
C LEU A 169 -15.25 -11.58 -7.05
N PRO A 170 -15.80 -10.82 -6.12
CA PRO A 170 -17.19 -10.41 -6.17
C PRO A 170 -17.43 -9.41 -7.30
N ALA A 171 -18.51 -9.62 -8.08
CA ALA A 171 -18.91 -8.73 -9.15
C ALA A 171 -19.95 -7.69 -8.69
N THR A 172 -20.66 -7.97 -7.60
CA THR A 172 -21.70 -7.10 -7.02
C THR A 172 -21.47 -6.86 -5.54
N ALA A 173 -22.17 -5.88 -4.96
CA ALA A 173 -22.11 -5.61 -3.51
C ALA A 173 -22.63 -6.82 -2.68
N ASP A 174 -23.66 -7.49 -3.18
CA ASP A 174 -24.22 -8.68 -2.52
C ASP A 174 -23.26 -9.87 -2.61
N ASP A 175 -22.59 -10.03 -3.74
CA ASP A 175 -21.52 -11.02 -3.90
C ASP A 175 -20.35 -10.73 -2.95
N LEU A 176 -19.98 -9.46 -2.79
CA LEU A 176 -18.93 -9.03 -1.86
C LEU A 176 -19.28 -9.38 -0.41
N ALA A 177 -20.52 -9.14 0.00
CA ALA A 177 -20.98 -9.48 1.35
C ALA A 177 -20.91 -11.00 1.60
N ARG A 178 -21.40 -11.80 0.63
CA ARG A 178 -21.32 -13.27 0.70
C ARG A 178 -19.88 -13.77 0.66
N TRP A 179 -19.06 -13.19 -0.20
CA TRP A 179 -17.66 -13.55 -0.33
C TRP A 179 -16.87 -13.27 0.95
N ARG A 180 -17.06 -12.09 1.57
CA ARG A 180 -16.46 -11.77 2.87
C ARG A 180 -16.93 -12.70 3.99
N ALA A 181 -18.19 -13.09 3.96
CA ALA A 181 -18.73 -14.05 4.94
C ALA A 181 -18.16 -15.46 4.77
N SER A 182 -17.85 -15.87 3.52
CA SER A 182 -17.22 -17.18 3.24
C SER A 182 -15.73 -17.21 3.58
N PHE A 183 -15.07 -16.07 3.50
CA PHE A 183 -13.70 -15.86 3.96
C PHE A 183 -13.72 -15.22 5.34
N ALA A 184 -14.23 -15.93 6.36
CA ALA A 184 -13.95 -15.51 7.73
C ALA A 184 -12.42 -15.49 7.87
N PRO A 185 -11.74 -14.33 7.85
CA PRO A 185 -10.29 -14.33 7.98
C PRO A 185 -10.00 -14.99 9.31
N ALA A 186 -9.09 -15.95 9.31
CA ALA A 186 -8.50 -16.43 10.55
C ALA A 186 -8.10 -15.18 11.35
N PRO A 187 -8.43 -15.12 12.66
CA PRO A 187 -8.11 -13.94 13.45
C PRO A 187 -6.62 -13.68 13.28
N ARG A 188 -6.31 -12.57 12.63
CA ARG A 188 -4.92 -12.18 12.37
C ARG A 188 -4.41 -11.50 13.63
N PRO A 189 -3.51 -12.14 14.38
CA PRO A 189 -3.11 -11.66 15.72
C PRO A 189 -2.32 -10.36 15.65
N PHE A 190 -1.87 -9.97 14.45
CA PHE A 190 -1.10 -8.76 14.27
C PHE A 190 -2.01 -7.62 13.81
N ILE A 191 -2.32 -6.75 14.76
CA ILE A 191 -3.13 -5.56 14.52
C ILE A 191 -2.26 -4.35 14.84
N CYS A 192 -2.18 -3.36 13.96
CA CYS A 192 -1.65 -2.07 14.34
C CYS A 192 -2.77 -1.22 14.94
N GLY A 193 -2.49 -0.54 16.01
CA GLY A 193 -3.47 0.29 16.69
C GLY A 193 -3.33 0.23 18.21
N PRO A 194 -4.30 0.74 18.96
CA PRO A 194 -4.29 0.71 20.41
C PRO A 194 -4.05 -0.68 21.01
N GLU A 195 -4.49 -1.72 20.32
CA GLU A 195 -4.32 -3.12 20.73
C GLU A 195 -2.84 -3.55 20.79
N VAL A 196 -2.00 -2.97 19.94
CA VAL A 196 -0.54 -3.27 19.90
C VAL A 196 0.21 -2.47 20.97
N TRP A 197 -0.37 -1.39 21.47
CA TRP A 197 0.30 -0.40 22.30
C TRP A 197 -0.03 -0.55 23.78
N GLY A 198 -0.97 -1.41 24.12
CA GLY A 198 -1.48 -1.59 25.45
C GLY A 198 -2.37 -0.39 25.89
N HIS A 199 -3.38 -0.69 26.65
CA HIS A 199 -4.20 0.30 27.31
C HIS A 199 -3.32 1.12 28.27
N GLY A 200 -3.00 2.37 27.96
CA GLY A 200 -2.28 3.25 28.87
C GLY A 200 -1.30 4.25 28.27
N ARG A 201 -1.02 4.22 26.98
CA ARG A 201 -0.31 5.34 26.35
C ARG A 201 -1.32 6.34 25.78
N THR A 202 -1.73 7.26 26.64
CA THR A 202 -2.32 8.51 26.17
C THR A 202 -1.29 9.22 25.31
N THR A 203 -1.61 9.47 24.03
CA THR A 203 -0.86 10.40 23.21
C THR A 203 -0.73 11.72 23.99
N PRO A 204 0.47 12.31 24.10
CA PRO A 204 0.55 13.69 24.55
C PRO A 204 -0.29 14.54 23.61
N GLY A 205 -1.30 15.19 24.14
CA GLY A 205 -2.09 16.14 23.38
C GLY A 205 -1.18 17.20 22.77
N PRO A 206 -1.51 17.81 21.61
CA PRO A 206 -0.80 18.95 21.10
C PRO A 206 -1.01 20.13 22.08
N GLY A 207 0.02 20.41 22.88
CA GLY A 207 0.00 21.59 23.75
C GLY A 207 0.32 21.30 25.20
N SER A 208 1.56 21.07 25.49
CA SER A 208 2.18 21.43 26.79
C SER A 208 3.69 21.51 26.60
N GLY A 209 4.18 22.69 26.34
CA GLY A 209 5.59 23.05 26.21
C GLY A 209 5.76 24.32 25.45
#